data_b26d7ba9fd6b7225475e780f349d7a8e
#
_entry.id   b26d7ba9fd6b7225475e780f349d7a8e
#
_cell.length_a   1.000
_cell.length_b   1.000
_cell.length_c   1.000
_cell.angle_alpha   90.00
_cell.angle_beta   90.00
_cell.angle_gamma   90.00
#
_symmetry.space_group_name_H-M   'P 1'
#
loop_
_entity.id
_entity.type
_entity.pdbx_description
1 polymer ?
#
loop_
_entity_poly.entity_id
_entity_poly.type
_entity_poly.pdbx_seq_one_letter_code
_entity_poly.pdbx_strand_id
1 'polypeptide(L)'
;MTSHPYRSALVTGGSMGIGAAICRKLRDRGLTVYAAARNRDALEELARTIGIIPVVADVRDTSALVAGLEGAEIDILVNNAGGLATVRPLHLQTAEEIRDTIDLNLTAPLQLIQALLPGMIARKRGHIFNITSTAGHAVFPGTVTYGAAKAGLAHAGGILRYDLAGSNVRITEVSPGRVETEFYLQAFAGDRQGLKQKMYTEQRALTPDDVAAAIDAALSMPQHADLARINVEPTDQATGGHIYGTFNPD
;
A
#
# COMPACT_ATOMS: atom_id res chain seq x y z
N MET A 1 -11.22 -16.94 20.67
CA MET A 1 -10.48 -16.39 19.51
C MET A 1 -11.29 -16.73 18.28
N THR A 2 -11.92 -15.75 17.63
CA THR A 2 -12.63 -15.99 16.38
C THR A 2 -11.58 -16.37 15.33
N SER A 3 -11.66 -17.60 14.80
CA SER A 3 -10.74 -18.08 13.77
C SER A 3 -10.89 -17.15 12.55
N HIS A 4 -9.81 -16.47 12.24
CA HIS A 4 -9.71 -15.64 11.06
C HIS A 4 -9.87 -16.53 9.81
N PRO A 5 -10.77 -16.22 8.85
CA PRO A 5 -11.07 -17.10 7.73
C PRO A 5 -9.92 -17.18 6.71
N TYR A 6 -9.00 -16.21 6.70
CA TYR A 6 -7.92 -16.10 5.73
C TYR A 6 -6.71 -16.95 6.11
N ARG A 7 -6.00 -17.49 5.11
CA ARG A 7 -4.84 -18.38 5.28
C ARG A 7 -3.57 -17.81 4.70
N SER A 8 -3.70 -17.00 3.66
CA SER A 8 -2.56 -16.53 2.86
C SER A 8 -2.73 -15.05 2.49
N ALA A 9 -1.60 -14.39 2.28
CA ALA A 9 -1.56 -13.01 1.85
C ALA A 9 -0.45 -12.78 0.82
N LEU A 10 -0.71 -11.91 -0.15
CA LEU A 10 0.29 -11.32 -1.03
C LEU A 10 0.45 -9.83 -0.68
N VAL A 11 1.68 -9.41 -0.39
CA VAL A 11 2.03 -8.00 -0.14
C VAL A 11 2.99 -7.53 -1.21
N THR A 12 2.56 -6.58 -2.04
CA THR A 12 3.45 -5.96 -3.03
C THR A 12 4.27 -4.83 -2.38
N GLY A 13 5.51 -4.64 -2.84
CA GLY A 13 6.46 -3.74 -2.16
C GLY A 13 6.81 -4.21 -0.74
N GLY A 14 6.79 -5.53 -0.51
CA GLY A 14 6.89 -6.15 0.81
C GLY A 14 8.28 -6.14 1.45
N SER A 15 9.32 -5.70 0.73
CA SER A 15 10.71 -5.83 1.19
C SER A 15 11.15 -4.77 2.20
N MET A 16 10.42 -3.65 2.32
CA MET A 16 10.81 -2.52 3.17
C MET A 16 9.61 -1.67 3.60
N GLY A 17 9.85 -0.73 4.51
CA GLY A 17 8.87 0.29 4.92
C GLY A 17 7.52 -0.29 5.33
N ILE A 18 6.44 0.31 4.82
CA ILE A 18 5.05 -0.10 5.11
C ILE A 18 4.82 -1.57 4.76
N GLY A 19 5.29 -2.02 3.57
CA GLY A 19 5.10 -3.39 3.12
C GLY A 19 5.74 -4.42 4.05
N ALA A 20 6.96 -4.18 4.52
CA ALA A 20 7.63 -5.08 5.48
C ALA A 20 6.92 -5.10 6.84
N ALA A 21 6.41 -3.95 7.32
CA ALA A 21 5.62 -3.89 8.56
C ALA A 21 4.30 -4.68 8.43
N ILE A 22 3.62 -4.56 7.27
CA ILE A 22 2.43 -5.36 6.97
C ILE A 22 2.77 -6.85 6.94
N CYS A 23 3.87 -7.24 6.29
CA CYS A 23 4.31 -8.65 6.27
C CYS A 23 4.49 -9.20 7.70
N ARG A 24 5.17 -8.48 8.58
CA ARG A 24 5.33 -8.88 10.00
C ARG A 24 3.96 -9.06 10.67
N LYS A 25 3.10 -8.08 10.56
CA LYS A 25 1.78 -8.10 11.19
C LYS A 25 0.91 -9.28 10.71
N LEU A 26 0.97 -9.61 9.42
CA LEU A 26 0.23 -10.75 8.84
C LEU A 26 0.85 -12.09 9.27
N ARG A 27 2.19 -12.17 9.40
CA ARG A 27 2.86 -13.35 9.94
C ARG A 27 2.50 -13.60 11.42
N ASP A 28 2.42 -12.53 12.23
CA ASP A 28 1.99 -12.60 13.64
C ASP A 28 0.56 -13.15 13.78
N ARG A 29 -0.28 -12.96 12.76
CA ARG A 29 -1.62 -13.59 12.67
C ARG A 29 -1.57 -15.05 12.23
N GLY A 30 -0.41 -15.62 11.94
CA GLY A 30 -0.25 -17.00 11.48
C GLY A 30 -0.54 -17.23 10.00
N LEU A 31 -0.61 -16.17 9.20
CA LEU A 31 -0.83 -16.28 7.76
C LEU A 31 0.43 -16.72 7.01
N THR A 32 0.27 -17.46 5.92
CA THR A 32 1.33 -17.62 4.91
C THR A 32 1.42 -16.32 4.13
N VAL A 33 2.59 -15.65 4.17
CA VAL A 33 2.77 -14.34 3.55
C VAL A 33 3.76 -14.43 2.39
N TYR A 34 3.28 -14.11 1.20
CA TYR A 34 4.09 -13.90 0.00
C TYR A 34 4.43 -12.41 -0.07
N ALA A 35 5.72 -12.07 -0.12
CA ALA A 35 6.17 -10.69 -0.26
C ALA A 35 6.81 -10.49 -1.63
N ALA A 36 6.21 -9.62 -2.44
CA ALA A 36 6.70 -9.32 -3.78
C ALA A 36 7.47 -8.01 -3.81
N ALA A 37 8.69 -8.02 -4.34
CA ALA A 37 9.53 -6.84 -4.56
C ALA A 37 10.67 -7.15 -5.54
N ARG A 38 11.36 -6.10 -6.01
CA ARG A 38 12.51 -6.24 -6.91
C ARG A 38 13.81 -6.58 -6.17
N ASN A 39 13.93 -6.14 -4.92
CA ASN A 39 15.15 -6.34 -4.12
C ASN A 39 15.15 -7.74 -3.51
N ARG A 40 15.90 -8.66 -4.14
CA ARG A 40 16.05 -10.05 -3.72
C ARG A 40 16.63 -10.14 -2.31
N ASP A 41 17.74 -9.46 -2.06
CA ASP A 41 18.48 -9.59 -0.79
C ASP A 41 17.61 -9.16 0.40
N ALA A 42 16.86 -8.07 0.25
CA ALA A 42 15.95 -7.61 1.29
C ALA A 42 14.77 -8.58 1.52
N LEU A 43 14.26 -9.22 0.47
CA LEU A 43 13.24 -10.27 0.61
C LEU A 43 13.78 -11.53 1.29
N GLU A 44 14.99 -11.98 0.95
CA GLU A 44 15.64 -13.13 1.55
C GLU A 44 15.97 -12.90 3.04
N GLU A 45 16.39 -11.67 3.38
CA GLU A 45 16.57 -11.27 4.79
C GLU A 45 15.24 -11.33 5.55
N LEU A 46 14.17 -10.81 4.97
CA LEU A 46 12.85 -10.85 5.57
C LEU A 46 12.33 -12.30 5.69
N ALA A 47 12.61 -13.15 4.71
CA ALA A 47 12.28 -14.57 4.76
C ALA A 47 12.97 -15.28 5.93
N ARG A 48 14.26 -14.99 6.15
CA ARG A 48 15.03 -15.55 7.27
C ARG A 48 14.54 -15.08 8.63
N THR A 49 14.12 -13.82 8.73
CA THR A 49 13.77 -13.20 10.02
C THR A 49 12.32 -13.44 10.44
N ILE A 50 11.37 -13.43 9.51
CA ILE A 50 9.93 -13.57 9.83
C ILE A 50 9.22 -14.68 9.04
N GLY A 51 9.92 -15.39 8.17
CA GLY A 51 9.37 -16.56 7.47
C GLY A 51 8.36 -16.22 6.38
N ILE A 52 8.56 -15.12 5.62
CA ILE A 52 7.79 -14.84 4.40
C ILE A 52 8.27 -15.72 3.25
N ILE A 53 7.46 -15.85 2.22
CA ILE A 53 7.83 -16.47 0.96
C ILE A 53 8.18 -15.33 -0.02
N PRO A 54 9.44 -15.23 -0.47
CA PRO A 54 9.88 -14.17 -1.36
C PRO A 54 9.38 -14.41 -2.80
N VAL A 55 8.84 -13.37 -3.42
CA VAL A 55 8.50 -13.32 -4.85
C VAL A 55 9.27 -12.18 -5.49
N VAL A 56 10.39 -12.51 -6.14
CA VAL A 56 11.24 -11.49 -6.77
C VAL A 56 10.66 -11.11 -8.13
N ALA A 57 9.95 -9.99 -8.18
CA ALA A 57 9.30 -9.50 -9.39
C ALA A 57 9.13 -7.96 -9.36
N ASP A 58 9.07 -7.34 -10.53
CA ASP A 58 8.49 -6.00 -10.67
C ASP A 58 6.96 -6.14 -10.69
N VAL A 59 6.26 -5.36 -9.86
CA VAL A 59 4.80 -5.41 -9.78
C VAL A 59 4.12 -5.05 -11.11
N ARG A 60 4.81 -4.30 -11.98
CA ARG A 60 4.34 -3.95 -13.33
C ARG A 60 4.35 -5.14 -14.29
N ASP A 61 5.14 -6.16 -14.01
CA ASP A 61 5.05 -7.46 -14.68
C ASP A 61 4.16 -8.40 -13.86
N THR A 62 2.85 -8.16 -13.97
CA THR A 62 1.83 -8.95 -13.27
C THR A 62 1.90 -10.43 -13.61
N SER A 63 2.25 -10.77 -14.85
CA SER A 63 2.34 -12.17 -15.30
C SER A 63 3.48 -12.90 -14.60
N ALA A 64 4.67 -12.31 -14.54
CA ALA A 64 5.80 -12.88 -13.81
C ALA A 64 5.52 -12.97 -12.30
N LEU A 65 4.87 -11.95 -11.72
CA LEU A 65 4.51 -11.97 -10.31
C LEU A 65 3.54 -13.10 -9.99
N VAL A 66 2.47 -13.25 -10.77
CA VAL A 66 1.47 -14.32 -10.59
C VAL A 66 2.08 -15.70 -10.81
N ALA A 67 2.95 -15.86 -11.80
CA ALA A 67 3.69 -17.11 -12.00
C ALA A 67 4.57 -17.45 -10.77
N GLY A 68 5.18 -16.46 -10.16
CA GLY A 68 5.99 -16.62 -8.93
C GLY A 68 5.19 -17.04 -7.68
N LEU A 69 3.86 -17.01 -7.73
CA LEU A 69 3.02 -17.56 -6.66
C LEU A 69 2.83 -19.08 -6.75
N GLU A 70 3.29 -19.71 -7.85
CA GLU A 70 3.27 -21.18 -8.04
C GLU A 70 1.90 -21.81 -7.78
N GLY A 71 0.83 -21.12 -8.18
CA GLY A 71 -0.54 -21.60 -8.00
C GLY A 71 -1.10 -21.44 -6.58
N ALA A 72 -0.43 -20.71 -5.70
CA ALA A 72 -0.92 -20.45 -4.35
C ALA A 72 -2.27 -19.72 -4.35
N GLU A 73 -3.18 -20.19 -3.53
CA GLU A 73 -4.43 -19.48 -3.26
C GLU A 73 -4.13 -18.25 -2.38
N ILE A 74 -4.45 -17.06 -2.87
CA ILE A 74 -4.28 -15.81 -2.13
C ILE A 74 -5.62 -15.34 -1.59
N ASP A 75 -5.73 -15.22 -0.26
CA ASP A 75 -6.93 -14.73 0.41
C ASP A 75 -6.87 -13.23 0.69
N ILE A 76 -5.67 -12.69 0.93
CA ILE A 76 -5.46 -11.26 1.16
C ILE A 76 -4.50 -10.73 0.10
N LEU A 77 -4.92 -9.70 -0.63
CA LEU A 77 -4.05 -8.93 -1.51
C LEU A 77 -3.81 -7.54 -0.89
N VAL A 78 -2.56 -7.19 -0.68
CA VAL A 78 -2.16 -5.83 -0.27
C VAL A 78 -1.41 -5.16 -1.42
N ASN A 79 -2.09 -4.32 -2.15
CA ASN A 79 -1.52 -3.43 -3.16
C ASN A 79 -0.81 -2.27 -2.46
N ASN A 80 0.42 -2.52 -2.01
CA ASN A 80 1.25 -1.54 -1.30
C ASN A 80 2.39 -0.99 -2.17
N ALA A 81 2.87 -1.74 -3.16
CA ALA A 81 3.88 -1.23 -4.07
C ALA A 81 3.43 0.09 -4.68
N GLY A 82 4.29 1.08 -4.62
CA GLY A 82 4.02 2.41 -5.12
C GLY A 82 5.27 3.27 -5.06
N GLY A 83 5.24 4.39 -5.74
CA GLY A 83 6.36 5.32 -5.78
C GLY A 83 5.95 6.66 -6.35
N LEU A 84 6.78 7.64 -6.07
CA LEU A 84 6.68 8.99 -6.57
C LEU A 84 7.96 9.29 -7.35
N ALA A 85 7.90 9.22 -8.68
CA ALA A 85 9.07 9.41 -9.52
C ALA A 85 9.65 10.83 -9.39
N THR A 86 8.76 11.82 -9.22
CA THR A 86 9.16 13.23 -9.15
C THR A 86 8.10 14.06 -8.43
N VAL A 87 8.53 15.17 -7.80
CA VAL A 87 7.67 16.22 -7.27
C VAL A 87 7.96 17.51 -8.02
N ARG A 88 7.25 17.72 -9.14
CA ARG A 88 7.40 18.93 -9.96
C ARG A 88 6.15 19.19 -10.80
N PRO A 89 5.93 20.43 -11.26
CA PRO A 89 4.81 20.78 -12.13
C PRO A 89 4.71 19.88 -13.35
N LEU A 90 3.48 19.57 -13.79
CA LEU A 90 3.21 18.61 -14.86
C LEU A 90 3.95 18.93 -16.16
N HIS A 91 4.05 20.21 -16.55
CA HIS A 91 4.74 20.62 -17.78
C HIS A 91 6.26 20.37 -17.78
N LEU A 92 6.82 20.03 -16.62
CA LEU A 92 8.24 19.65 -16.47
C LEU A 92 8.43 18.12 -16.35
N GLN A 93 7.35 17.34 -16.23
CA GLN A 93 7.42 15.89 -16.21
C GLN A 93 7.61 15.33 -17.61
N THR A 94 8.40 14.27 -17.75
CA THR A 94 8.51 13.55 -19.01
C THR A 94 7.34 12.59 -19.22
N ALA A 95 7.09 12.21 -20.48
CA ALA A 95 6.05 11.21 -20.79
C ALA A 95 6.34 9.85 -20.12
N GLU A 96 7.61 9.51 -19.92
CA GLU A 96 8.05 8.28 -19.25
C GLU A 96 7.72 8.34 -17.77
N GLU A 97 8.05 9.43 -17.06
CA GLU A 97 7.71 9.61 -15.65
C GLU A 97 6.21 9.55 -15.41
N ILE A 98 5.41 10.09 -16.32
CA ILE A 98 3.94 10.02 -16.26
C ILE A 98 3.50 8.55 -16.37
N ARG A 99 3.95 7.82 -17.41
CA ARG A 99 3.61 6.40 -17.61
C ARG A 99 4.03 5.55 -16.42
N ASP A 100 5.29 5.64 -16.00
CA ASP A 100 5.83 4.87 -14.89
C ASP A 100 5.05 5.08 -13.59
N THR A 101 4.67 6.32 -13.32
CA THR A 101 3.88 6.65 -12.13
C THR A 101 2.48 6.04 -12.20
N ILE A 102 1.80 6.14 -13.35
CA ILE A 102 0.46 5.55 -13.54
C ILE A 102 0.55 4.02 -13.51
N ASP A 103 1.51 3.43 -14.20
CA ASP A 103 1.66 1.97 -14.29
C ASP A 103 1.94 1.37 -12.91
N LEU A 104 2.81 1.98 -12.13
CA LEU A 104 3.16 1.49 -10.79
C LEU A 104 2.01 1.66 -9.78
N ASN A 105 1.33 2.81 -9.77
CA ASN A 105 0.39 3.17 -8.71
C ASN A 105 -1.09 2.89 -9.03
N LEU A 106 -1.42 2.59 -10.30
CA LEU A 106 -2.80 2.34 -10.74
C LEU A 106 -2.91 1.08 -11.60
N THR A 107 -2.19 0.98 -12.73
CA THR A 107 -2.35 -0.12 -13.68
C THR A 107 -1.98 -1.46 -13.04
N ALA A 108 -0.81 -1.57 -12.41
CA ALA A 108 -0.35 -2.81 -11.79
C ALA A 108 -1.28 -3.30 -10.65
N PRO A 109 -1.73 -2.46 -9.70
CA PRO A 109 -2.73 -2.87 -8.72
C PRO A 109 -4.02 -3.41 -9.35
N LEU A 110 -4.55 -2.77 -10.39
CA LEU A 110 -5.76 -3.23 -11.07
C LEU A 110 -5.56 -4.57 -11.77
N GLN A 111 -4.43 -4.77 -12.43
CA GLN A 111 -4.09 -6.05 -13.07
C GLN A 111 -3.93 -7.17 -12.05
N LEU A 112 -3.31 -6.92 -10.88
CA LEU A 112 -3.21 -7.92 -9.82
C LEU A 112 -4.60 -8.27 -9.24
N ILE A 113 -5.46 -7.28 -9.04
CA ILE A 113 -6.84 -7.52 -8.63
C ILE A 113 -7.52 -8.41 -9.68
N GLN A 114 -7.45 -8.06 -10.95
CA GLN A 114 -8.06 -8.82 -12.05
C GLN A 114 -7.57 -10.27 -12.08
N ALA A 115 -6.29 -10.51 -11.84
CA ALA A 115 -5.71 -11.85 -11.88
C ALA A 115 -6.13 -12.73 -10.67
N LEU A 116 -6.24 -12.15 -9.46
CA LEU A 116 -6.48 -12.91 -8.22
C LEU A 116 -7.95 -12.99 -7.81
N LEU A 117 -8.74 -12.01 -8.22
CA LEU A 117 -10.14 -11.86 -7.83
C LEU A 117 -11.03 -13.06 -8.19
N PRO A 118 -10.93 -13.71 -9.39
CA PRO A 118 -11.76 -14.88 -9.72
C PRO A 118 -11.63 -16.00 -8.70
N GLY A 119 -10.41 -16.27 -8.23
CA GLY A 119 -10.16 -17.27 -7.20
C GLY A 119 -10.77 -16.89 -5.84
N MET A 120 -10.69 -15.63 -5.44
CA MET A 120 -11.32 -15.13 -4.21
C MET A 120 -12.84 -15.26 -4.25
N ILE A 121 -13.48 -14.91 -5.38
CA ILE A 121 -14.92 -15.03 -5.60
C ILE A 121 -15.35 -16.50 -5.54
N ALA A 122 -14.66 -17.39 -6.25
CA ALA A 122 -14.98 -18.82 -6.27
C ALA A 122 -14.95 -19.45 -4.87
N ARG A 123 -13.99 -19.03 -4.04
CA ARG A 123 -13.86 -19.50 -2.65
C ARG A 123 -14.75 -18.73 -1.67
N LYS A 124 -15.46 -17.68 -2.10
CA LYS A 124 -16.22 -16.75 -1.26
C LYS A 124 -15.39 -16.24 -0.07
N ARG A 125 -14.11 -16.00 -0.30
CA ARG A 125 -13.13 -15.61 0.71
C ARG A 125 -12.05 -14.76 0.07
N GLY A 126 -12.02 -13.49 0.44
CA GLY A 126 -11.01 -12.55 -0.02
C GLY A 126 -11.05 -11.22 0.72
N HIS A 127 -9.91 -10.55 0.81
CA HIS A 127 -9.82 -9.17 1.25
C HIS A 127 -8.72 -8.44 0.48
N ILE A 128 -9.09 -7.40 -0.23
CA ILE A 128 -8.18 -6.57 -1.00
C ILE A 128 -7.93 -5.27 -0.23
N PHE A 129 -6.68 -4.95 0.03
CA PHE A 129 -6.24 -3.67 0.59
C PHE A 129 -5.52 -2.87 -0.48
N ASN A 130 -6.03 -1.70 -0.78
CA ASN A 130 -5.35 -0.73 -1.65
C ASN A 130 -4.70 0.35 -0.79
N ILE A 131 -3.37 0.37 -0.76
CA ILE A 131 -2.63 1.45 -0.10
C ILE A 131 -2.60 2.65 -1.04
N THR A 132 -3.50 3.59 -0.79
CA THR A 132 -3.60 4.84 -1.53
C THR A 132 -2.70 5.92 -0.91
N SER A 133 -3.19 7.10 -0.70
CA SER A 133 -2.51 8.22 -0.04
C SER A 133 -3.51 9.34 0.21
N THR A 134 -3.26 10.18 1.20
CA THR A 134 -3.95 11.47 1.32
C THR A 134 -3.82 12.32 0.05
N ALA A 135 -2.77 12.13 -0.76
CA ALA A 135 -2.62 12.77 -2.06
C ALA A 135 -3.66 12.33 -3.12
N GLY A 136 -4.38 11.24 -2.89
CA GLY A 136 -5.53 10.85 -3.70
C GLY A 136 -6.82 11.61 -3.35
N HIS A 137 -6.86 12.29 -2.21
CA HIS A 137 -8.05 12.97 -1.67
C HIS A 137 -7.85 14.46 -1.44
N ALA A 138 -6.59 14.93 -1.39
CA ALA A 138 -6.24 16.32 -1.16
C ALA A 138 -5.21 16.80 -2.19
N VAL A 139 -5.10 18.11 -2.34
CA VAL A 139 -4.25 18.73 -3.36
C VAL A 139 -2.86 18.99 -2.80
N PHE A 140 -1.84 18.45 -3.47
CA PHE A 140 -0.43 18.69 -3.17
C PHE A 140 0.28 19.23 -4.42
N PRO A 141 0.94 20.39 -4.34
CA PRO A 141 1.67 20.94 -5.47
C PRO A 141 2.74 19.96 -6.01
N GLY A 142 2.86 19.86 -7.32
CA GLY A 142 3.88 19.04 -7.99
C GLY A 142 3.59 17.53 -8.03
N THR A 143 2.45 17.06 -7.54
CA THR A 143 2.12 15.64 -7.47
C THR A 143 0.97 15.21 -8.39
N VAL A 144 0.72 15.93 -9.49
CA VAL A 144 -0.45 15.72 -10.37
C VAL A 144 -0.61 14.25 -10.76
N THR A 145 0.43 13.62 -11.32
CA THR A 145 0.37 12.25 -11.81
C THR A 145 0.18 11.24 -10.69
N TYR A 146 0.89 11.42 -9.58
CA TYR A 146 0.78 10.54 -8.42
C TYR A 146 -0.59 10.67 -7.74
N GLY A 147 -1.04 11.90 -7.50
CA GLY A 147 -2.36 12.17 -6.92
C GLY A 147 -3.48 11.59 -7.78
N ALA A 148 -3.41 11.78 -9.11
CA ALA A 148 -4.37 11.20 -10.05
C ALA A 148 -4.39 9.67 -10.00
N ALA A 149 -3.20 9.01 -9.95
CA ALA A 149 -3.11 7.55 -9.85
C ALA A 149 -3.72 7.03 -8.53
N LYS A 150 -3.40 7.67 -7.40
CA LYS A 150 -3.93 7.28 -6.09
C LYS A 150 -5.44 7.56 -5.95
N ALA A 151 -5.93 8.66 -6.51
CA ALA A 151 -7.37 8.95 -6.61
C ALA A 151 -8.08 7.91 -7.50
N GLY A 152 -7.48 7.56 -8.64
CA GLY A 152 -8.00 6.52 -9.53
C GLY A 152 -8.11 5.16 -8.84
N LEU A 153 -7.07 4.75 -8.09
CA LEU A 153 -7.08 3.49 -7.34
C LEU A 153 -8.14 3.50 -6.22
N ALA A 154 -8.29 4.63 -5.51
CA ALA A 154 -9.32 4.82 -4.49
C ALA A 154 -10.72 4.68 -5.08
N HIS A 155 -10.98 5.37 -6.20
CA HIS A 155 -12.27 5.35 -6.88
C HIS A 155 -12.58 3.96 -7.46
N ALA A 156 -11.59 3.29 -8.08
CA ALA A 156 -11.73 1.93 -8.57
C ALA A 156 -12.12 0.95 -7.46
N GLY A 157 -11.51 1.08 -6.26
CA GLY A 157 -11.89 0.31 -5.08
C GLY A 157 -13.36 0.52 -4.69
N GLY A 158 -13.85 1.76 -4.77
CA GLY A 158 -15.26 2.10 -4.54
C GLY A 158 -16.20 1.41 -5.53
N ILE A 159 -15.87 1.40 -6.83
CA ILE A 159 -16.65 0.74 -7.88
C ILE A 159 -16.66 -0.78 -7.67
N LEU A 160 -15.50 -1.37 -7.42
CA LEU A 160 -15.37 -2.81 -7.19
C LEU A 160 -16.23 -3.33 -6.04
N ARG A 161 -16.57 -2.51 -5.05
CA ARG A 161 -17.52 -2.89 -3.98
C ARG A 161 -18.90 -3.22 -4.51
N TYR A 162 -19.36 -2.55 -5.58
CA TYR A 162 -20.61 -2.90 -6.26
C TYR A 162 -20.49 -4.24 -7.00
N ASP A 163 -19.38 -4.42 -7.73
CA ASP A 163 -19.15 -5.64 -8.49
C ASP A 163 -18.99 -6.87 -7.58
N LEU A 164 -18.51 -6.66 -6.36
CA LEU A 164 -18.26 -7.71 -5.36
C LEU A 164 -19.44 -7.95 -4.42
N ALA A 165 -20.54 -7.21 -4.53
CA ALA A 165 -21.69 -7.40 -3.66
C ALA A 165 -22.19 -8.85 -3.68
N GLY A 166 -22.30 -9.48 -2.51
CA GLY A 166 -22.71 -10.89 -2.37
C GLY A 166 -21.60 -11.94 -2.59
N SER A 167 -20.41 -11.54 -3.04
CA SER A 167 -19.27 -12.46 -3.24
C SER A 167 -18.54 -12.87 -1.95
N ASN A 168 -18.78 -12.18 -0.86
CA ASN A 168 -18.06 -12.32 0.41
C ASN A 168 -16.57 -11.92 0.32
N VAL A 169 -16.19 -11.14 -0.71
CA VAL A 169 -14.87 -10.52 -0.86
C VAL A 169 -14.96 -9.07 -0.40
N ARG A 170 -14.07 -8.68 0.52
CA ARG A 170 -13.98 -7.32 1.05
C ARG A 170 -12.94 -6.50 0.28
N ILE A 171 -13.12 -5.20 0.27
CA ILE A 171 -12.14 -4.26 -0.28
C ILE A 171 -12.03 -3.03 0.62
N THR A 172 -10.83 -2.78 1.12
CA THR A 172 -10.50 -1.65 1.99
C THR A 172 -9.48 -0.75 1.33
N GLU A 173 -9.79 0.53 1.25
CA GLU A 173 -8.82 1.57 0.99
C GLU A 173 -8.12 1.94 2.30
N VAL A 174 -6.78 1.94 2.29
CA VAL A 174 -5.97 2.53 3.38
C VAL A 174 -5.24 3.73 2.79
N SER A 175 -5.53 4.92 3.33
CA SER A 175 -5.00 6.20 2.86
C SER A 175 -4.08 6.80 3.93
N PRO A 176 -2.76 6.51 3.90
CA PRO A 176 -1.83 7.08 4.84
C PRO A 176 -1.53 8.54 4.53
N GLY A 177 -1.33 9.33 5.57
CA GLY A 177 -0.64 10.59 5.51
C GLY A 177 0.88 10.40 5.39
N ARG A 178 1.65 11.28 6.02
CA ARG A 178 3.11 11.17 6.01
C ARG A 178 3.56 10.01 6.89
N VAL A 179 4.33 9.09 6.29
CA VAL A 179 4.92 7.92 6.97
C VAL A 179 6.44 8.01 6.87
N GLU A 180 7.16 7.79 7.95
CA GLU A 180 8.62 7.77 7.97
C GLU A 180 9.13 6.53 7.22
N THR A 181 9.50 6.74 5.97
CA THR A 181 10.00 5.72 5.03
C THR A 181 10.99 6.34 4.06
N GLU A 182 11.61 5.50 3.23
CA GLU A 182 12.43 5.97 2.10
C GLU A 182 11.61 6.42 0.87
N PHE A 183 10.29 6.49 0.99
CA PHE A 183 9.39 6.84 -0.12
C PHE A 183 9.79 8.13 -0.84
N TYR A 184 10.18 9.15 -0.10
CA TYR A 184 10.60 10.44 -0.64
C TYR A 184 12.09 10.51 -1.00
N LEU A 185 12.88 9.44 -0.78
CA LEU A 185 14.32 9.48 -0.95
C LEU A 185 14.75 9.89 -2.37
N GLN A 186 14.00 9.44 -3.38
CA GLN A 186 14.24 9.83 -4.76
C GLN A 186 14.02 11.34 -4.98
N ALA A 187 12.98 11.91 -4.39
CA ALA A 187 12.70 13.36 -4.46
C ALA A 187 13.76 14.19 -3.73
N PHE A 188 14.51 13.58 -2.81
CA PHE A 188 15.66 14.17 -2.11
C PHE A 188 17.01 13.78 -2.74
N ALA A 189 17.02 13.32 -4.00
CA ALA A 189 18.23 12.91 -4.73
C ALA A 189 19.12 11.91 -3.95
N GLY A 190 18.53 11.07 -3.09
CA GLY A 190 19.25 10.10 -2.26
C GLY A 190 19.78 10.66 -0.92
N ASP A 191 19.57 11.92 -0.61
CA ASP A 191 19.97 12.52 0.66
C ASP A 191 19.06 12.09 1.81
N ARG A 192 19.45 11.00 2.50
CA ARG A 192 18.73 10.45 3.66
C ARG A 192 18.70 11.40 4.85
N GLN A 193 19.76 12.17 5.06
CA GLN A 193 19.86 13.08 6.19
C GLN A 193 18.96 14.29 6.00
N GLY A 194 18.99 14.90 4.81
CA GLY A 194 18.09 15.98 4.44
C GLY A 194 16.61 15.56 4.46
N LEU A 195 16.32 14.36 3.94
CA LEU A 195 14.97 13.78 4.03
C LEU A 195 14.51 13.67 5.48
N LYS A 196 15.32 13.05 6.35
CA LYS A 196 14.97 12.86 7.76
C LYS A 196 14.75 14.20 8.47
N GLN A 197 15.68 15.13 8.29
CA GLN A 197 15.59 16.43 8.94
C GLN A 197 14.35 17.20 8.50
N LYS A 198 14.11 17.29 7.18
CA LYS A 198 13.06 18.15 6.62
C LYS A 198 11.65 17.56 6.72
N MET A 199 11.56 16.23 6.68
CA MET A 199 10.25 15.55 6.60
C MET A 199 9.82 14.86 7.89
N TYR A 200 10.76 14.52 8.79
CA TYR A 200 10.44 13.65 9.92
C TYR A 200 10.96 14.16 11.28
N THR A 201 11.87 15.14 11.32
CA THR A 201 12.40 15.68 12.59
C THR A 201 11.56 16.84 13.10
N GLU A 202 11.13 17.72 12.20
CA GLU A 202 10.34 18.91 12.56
C GLU A 202 8.84 18.58 12.72
N GLN A 203 8.43 17.40 12.33
CA GLN A 203 7.03 17.01 12.23
C GLN A 203 6.87 15.52 12.51
N ARG A 204 6.08 15.18 13.52
CA ARG A 204 5.80 13.77 13.79
C ARG A 204 5.15 13.13 12.57
N ALA A 205 5.79 12.12 12.00
CA ALA A 205 5.24 11.29 10.96
C ALA A 205 4.67 10.00 11.57
N LEU A 206 3.83 9.31 10.82
CA LEU A 206 3.47 7.92 11.12
C LEU A 206 4.70 7.03 10.97
N THR A 207 4.70 5.93 11.67
CA THR A 207 5.58 4.80 11.43
C THR A 207 4.95 3.80 10.45
N PRO A 208 5.72 2.95 9.77
CA PRO A 208 5.18 1.83 9.00
C PRO A 208 4.23 0.93 9.81
N ASP A 209 4.49 0.74 11.09
CA ASP A 209 3.69 -0.09 11.98
C ASP A 209 2.30 0.51 12.26
N ASP A 210 2.13 1.83 12.23
CA ASP A 210 0.81 2.48 12.36
C ASP A 210 -0.10 2.11 11.18
N VAL A 211 0.46 2.05 9.97
CA VAL A 211 -0.29 1.63 8.78
C VAL A 211 -0.62 0.14 8.84
N ALA A 212 0.32 -0.68 9.30
CA ALA A 212 0.09 -2.11 9.49
C ALA A 212 -0.98 -2.38 10.57
N ALA A 213 -1.04 -1.57 11.63
CA ALA A 213 -2.07 -1.64 12.65
C ALA A 213 -3.47 -1.31 12.11
N ALA A 214 -3.59 -0.37 11.17
CA ALA A 214 -4.85 -0.07 10.50
C ALA A 214 -5.39 -1.25 9.68
N ILE A 215 -4.51 -1.98 8.97
CA ILE A 215 -4.85 -3.22 8.27
C ILE A 215 -5.29 -4.30 9.26
N ASP A 216 -4.56 -4.43 10.37
CA ASP A 216 -4.86 -5.38 11.43
C ASP A 216 -6.25 -5.15 12.04
N ALA A 217 -6.63 -3.89 12.26
CA ALA A 217 -7.96 -3.50 12.72
C ALA A 217 -9.04 -3.91 11.70
N ALA A 218 -8.82 -3.67 10.40
CA ALA A 218 -9.75 -4.08 9.35
C ALA A 218 -9.91 -5.61 9.26
N LEU A 219 -8.83 -6.34 9.41
CA LEU A 219 -8.86 -7.81 9.45
C LEU A 219 -9.58 -8.36 10.69
N SER A 220 -9.61 -7.61 11.77
CA SER A 220 -10.28 -8.00 13.02
C SER A 220 -11.80 -7.81 12.98
N MET A 221 -12.32 -7.11 11.97
CA MET A 221 -13.77 -6.97 11.76
C MET A 221 -14.41 -8.31 11.39
N PRO A 222 -15.66 -8.56 11.83
CA PRO A 222 -16.39 -9.75 11.41
C PRO A 222 -16.60 -9.74 9.89
N GLN A 223 -16.74 -10.93 9.28
CA GLN A 223 -16.76 -11.10 7.82
C GLN A 223 -17.82 -10.25 7.09
N HIS A 224 -18.93 -9.98 7.74
CA HIS A 224 -20.02 -9.18 7.16
C HIS A 224 -19.80 -7.66 7.26
N ALA A 225 -18.77 -7.23 7.97
CA ALA A 225 -18.44 -5.82 8.17
C ALA A 225 -17.10 -5.50 7.50
N ASP A 226 -17.08 -4.43 6.72
CA ASP A 226 -15.91 -3.97 6.01
C ASP A 226 -15.60 -2.52 6.37
N LEU A 227 -14.36 -2.24 6.75
CA LEU A 227 -13.86 -0.87 6.84
C LEU A 227 -13.50 -0.40 5.43
N ALA A 228 -14.47 0.20 4.76
CA ALA A 228 -14.36 0.55 3.34
C ALA A 228 -13.21 1.52 3.04
N ARG A 229 -12.97 2.46 3.98
CA ARG A 229 -11.88 3.45 3.91
C ARG A 229 -11.33 3.70 5.30
N ILE A 230 -10.00 3.74 5.40
CA ILE A 230 -9.27 4.07 6.61
C ILE A 230 -8.27 5.17 6.26
N ASN A 231 -8.47 6.36 6.79
CA ASN A 231 -7.46 7.41 6.75
C ASN A 231 -6.61 7.29 8.00
N VAL A 232 -5.28 7.21 7.82
CA VAL A 232 -4.32 7.17 8.92
C VAL A 232 -3.41 8.38 8.77
N GLU A 233 -3.56 9.36 9.64
CA GLU A 233 -2.82 10.62 9.55
C GLU A 233 -2.08 10.91 10.85
N PRO A 234 -0.88 11.49 10.79
CA PRO A 234 -0.25 12.05 12.00
C PRO A 234 -1.18 13.06 12.65
N THR A 235 -1.22 13.09 13.97
CA THR A 235 -2.03 14.10 14.70
C THR A 235 -1.60 15.53 14.42
N ASP A 236 -0.38 15.73 13.92
CA ASP A 236 0.19 17.02 13.56
C ASP A 236 0.01 17.37 12.07
N GLN A 237 -0.63 16.49 11.29
CA GLN A 237 -0.91 16.71 9.88
C GLN A 237 -2.39 16.98 9.67
N ALA A 238 -2.72 18.14 9.09
CA ALA A 238 -4.06 18.39 8.57
C ALA A 238 -4.18 17.88 7.14
N THR A 239 -5.41 17.61 6.71
CA THR A 239 -5.74 17.25 5.32
C THR A 239 -5.16 18.27 4.35
N GLY A 240 -4.47 17.80 3.30
CA GLY A 240 -3.77 18.66 2.35
C GLY A 240 -2.29 18.85 2.66
N GLY A 241 -1.75 18.16 3.68
CA GLY A 241 -0.30 18.16 4.01
C GLY A 241 0.21 19.48 4.59
N HIS A 242 -0.64 20.48 4.82
CA HIS A 242 -0.27 21.65 5.57
C HIS A 242 -0.10 21.27 7.04
N ILE A 243 1.05 21.56 7.57
CA ILE A 243 1.30 21.46 8.98
C ILE A 243 0.92 22.81 9.56
N TYR A 244 -0.07 22.80 10.40
CA TYR A 244 -0.28 23.93 11.28
C TYR A 244 0.86 23.89 12.29
N GLY A 245 1.59 25.00 12.40
CA GLY A 245 2.61 25.15 13.43
C GLY A 245 2.06 24.73 14.78
N THR A 246 2.92 24.33 15.68
CA THR A 246 2.53 23.92 17.03
C THR A 246 1.47 24.89 17.56
N PHE A 247 0.30 24.33 17.89
CA PHE A 247 -0.72 25.08 18.62
C PHE A 247 -0.07 25.55 19.90
N ASN A 248 0.17 26.86 20.00
CA ASN A 248 0.60 27.52 21.22
C ASN A 248 -0.70 28.01 21.88
N PRO A 249 -1.13 27.42 23.01
CA PRO A 249 -2.37 27.81 23.68
C PRO A 249 -2.25 29.11 24.46
N ASP A 250 -1.08 29.80 24.45
CA ASP A 250 -0.84 31.07 25.16
C ASP A 250 -1.16 32.27 24.29
#